data_9eb7e013fa054c767290e7a4c8a3f61a
#
_entry.id   9eb7e013fa054c767290e7a4c8a3f61a
#
_cell.length_a   1.000
_cell.length_b   1.000
_cell.length_c   1.000
_cell.angle_alpha   90.00
_cell.angle_beta   90.00
_cell.angle_gamma   90.00
#
_symmetry.space_group_name_H-M   'P 1'
#
loop_
_entity.id
_entity.type
_entity.pdbx_description
1 polymer ?
#
loop_
_entity_poly.entity_id
_entity_poly.type
_entity_poly.pdbx_seq_one_letter_code
_entity_poly.pdbx_strand_id
1 'polypeptide(L)'
;MAKQIKFGEDARKSLLEGVNKLADTVKVTLGPKGRNVVLDKSFGAPLITNDGVTIAKEIELDDPFENMGARLVKEVSTKTNDVAGDGTTTATVLAQSMIKEGVKNVAAGGDPMAIKRGMDKAVEAATLGLKEISSVVNGKEDIARVASISANNDEIGNLISEAMEKVSKDGVITIEESKTSNTELSVVEGMQFDKGYVSPYMVTDTEKMEAVVDNPYILITDRKISNIQEILPLLENLMQSSGKLVIVCDDIESEALSTLILN
;
A
#
# COMPACT_ATOMS: atom_id res chain seq x y z
N MET A 1 -12.55 7.47 -28.44
CA MET A 1 -12.25 8.90 -28.26
C MET A 1 -11.07 9.28 -29.12
N ALA A 2 -11.12 10.45 -29.81
CA ALA A 2 -9.97 10.96 -30.54
C ALA A 2 -8.85 11.34 -29.56
N LYS A 3 -7.60 11.03 -29.95
CA LYS A 3 -6.41 11.39 -29.14
C LYS A 3 -5.96 12.79 -29.50
N GLN A 4 -5.65 13.60 -28.52
CA GLN A 4 -4.95 14.87 -28.71
C GLN A 4 -3.44 14.61 -28.66
N ILE A 5 -2.68 15.30 -29.51
CA ILE A 5 -1.24 15.13 -29.62
C ILE A 5 -0.56 16.50 -29.49
N LYS A 6 0.44 16.60 -28.60
CA LYS A 6 1.27 17.77 -28.36
C LYS A 6 2.74 17.41 -28.52
N PHE A 7 3.55 18.31 -29.07
CA PHE A 7 4.97 18.05 -29.34
C PHE A 7 5.87 19.15 -28.77
N GLY A 8 7.14 18.83 -28.67
CA GLY A 8 8.21 19.80 -28.44
C GLY A 8 8.14 20.47 -27.06
N GLU A 9 8.38 21.77 -27.06
CA GLU A 9 8.45 22.59 -25.86
C GLU A 9 7.10 22.71 -25.15
N ASP A 10 6.01 22.87 -25.87
CA ASP A 10 4.68 23.02 -25.34
C ASP A 10 4.23 21.74 -24.56
N ALA A 11 4.58 20.57 -25.09
CA ALA A 11 4.30 19.31 -24.39
C ALA A 11 5.07 19.23 -23.07
N ARG A 12 6.38 19.53 -23.09
CA ARG A 12 7.21 19.52 -21.88
C ARG A 12 6.73 20.53 -20.83
N LYS A 13 6.35 21.74 -21.28
CA LYS A 13 5.85 22.79 -20.40
C LYS A 13 4.55 22.37 -19.70
N SER A 14 3.58 21.81 -20.44
CA SER A 14 2.33 21.34 -19.84
C SER A 14 2.55 20.20 -18.86
N LEU A 15 3.42 19.23 -19.19
CA LEU A 15 3.76 18.15 -18.28
C LEU A 15 4.42 18.68 -16.99
N LEU A 16 5.40 19.61 -17.14
CA LEU A 16 6.10 20.20 -15.98
C LEU A 16 5.15 21.02 -15.10
N GLU A 17 4.19 21.72 -15.70
CA GLU A 17 3.17 22.46 -14.94
C GLU A 17 2.32 21.51 -14.08
N GLY A 18 1.89 20.37 -14.64
CA GLY A 18 1.16 19.35 -13.89
C GLY A 18 1.99 18.75 -12.75
N VAL A 19 3.27 18.45 -13.00
CA VAL A 19 4.22 18.01 -11.97
C VAL A 19 4.31 19.05 -10.85
N ASN A 20 4.45 20.31 -11.19
CA ASN A 20 4.58 21.39 -10.21
C ASN A 20 3.30 21.56 -9.39
N LYS A 21 2.13 21.59 -10.01
CA LYS A 21 0.85 21.74 -9.32
C LYS A 21 0.64 20.66 -8.26
N LEU A 22 0.90 19.41 -8.61
CA LEU A 22 0.78 18.32 -7.63
C LEU A 22 1.87 18.42 -6.55
N ALA A 23 3.12 18.52 -6.93
CA ALA A 23 4.23 18.51 -5.98
C ALA A 23 4.20 19.71 -5.03
N ASP A 24 3.85 20.90 -5.50
CA ASP A 24 3.76 22.11 -4.68
C ASP A 24 2.59 22.00 -3.66
N THR A 25 1.49 21.31 -4.01
CA THR A 25 0.40 21.04 -3.11
C THR A 25 0.83 20.07 -2.00
N VAL A 26 1.52 18.99 -2.35
CA VAL A 26 2.02 18.01 -1.37
C VAL A 26 3.14 18.60 -0.51
N LYS A 27 4.03 19.40 -1.10
CA LYS A 27 5.20 19.99 -0.44
C LYS A 27 4.88 20.85 0.77
N VAL A 28 3.69 21.47 0.83
CA VAL A 28 3.30 22.33 1.97
C VAL A 28 3.18 21.55 3.28
N THR A 29 3.10 20.23 3.23
CA THR A 29 3.02 19.35 4.40
C THR A 29 4.38 18.96 4.97
N LEU A 30 5.49 19.28 4.27
CA LEU A 30 6.83 18.80 4.62
C LEU A 30 7.43 19.53 5.82
N GLY A 31 7.99 18.74 6.73
CA GLY A 31 8.86 19.19 7.82
C GLY A 31 8.12 19.84 8.99
N PRO A 32 8.86 20.43 9.95
CA PRO A 32 8.31 20.91 11.22
C PRO A 32 7.39 22.15 11.07
N LYS A 33 7.41 22.80 9.93
CA LYS A 33 6.46 23.87 9.56
C LYS A 33 5.40 23.40 8.59
N GLY A 34 5.27 22.10 8.41
CA GLY A 34 4.26 21.48 7.54
C GLY A 34 2.85 21.90 7.95
N ARG A 35 1.97 22.03 6.97
CA ARG A 35 0.59 22.42 7.13
C ARG A 35 -0.32 21.34 6.58
N ASN A 36 -1.54 21.29 7.11
CA ASN A 36 -2.57 20.45 6.54
C ASN A 36 -3.09 21.04 5.23
N VAL A 37 -3.50 20.16 4.32
CA VAL A 37 -4.24 20.47 3.10
C VAL A 37 -5.70 20.11 3.32
N VAL A 38 -6.59 20.95 2.82
CA VAL A 38 -8.03 20.69 2.82
C VAL A 38 -8.43 20.21 1.43
N LEU A 39 -8.95 19.00 1.36
CA LEU A 39 -9.39 18.36 0.13
C LEU A 39 -10.91 18.37 0.09
N ASP A 40 -11.47 18.89 -0.99
CA ASP A 40 -12.89 18.82 -1.24
C ASP A 40 -13.31 17.40 -1.57
N LYS A 41 -14.46 16.96 -1.05
CA LYS A 41 -15.04 15.66 -1.38
C LYS A 41 -16.42 15.86 -1.98
N SER A 42 -16.69 15.11 -3.05
CA SER A 42 -17.99 15.12 -3.72
C SER A 42 -19.15 14.76 -2.78
N PHE A 43 -18.87 14.00 -1.73
CA PHE A 43 -19.84 13.62 -0.69
C PHE A 43 -19.19 13.68 0.69
N GLY A 44 -19.88 14.31 1.66
CA GLY A 44 -19.43 14.43 3.05
C GLY A 44 -18.65 15.71 3.34
N ALA A 45 -17.99 15.74 4.48
CA ALA A 45 -17.16 16.87 4.89
C ALA A 45 -15.80 16.87 4.15
N PRO A 46 -15.20 18.06 3.92
CA PRO A 46 -13.85 18.16 3.38
C PRO A 46 -12.84 17.37 4.24
N LEU A 47 -11.92 16.70 3.58
CA LEU A 47 -10.85 15.96 4.26
C LEU A 47 -9.69 16.90 4.57
N ILE A 48 -9.31 16.97 5.85
CA ILE A 48 -8.13 17.71 6.30
C ILE A 48 -7.02 16.69 6.56
N THR A 49 -5.91 16.78 5.83
CA THR A 49 -4.81 15.83 5.93
C THR A 49 -3.46 16.48 5.66
N ASN A 50 -2.40 15.90 6.21
CA ASN A 50 -1.01 16.20 5.89
C ASN A 50 -0.29 15.00 5.24
N ASP A 51 -0.99 13.92 4.99
CA ASP A 51 -0.43 12.75 4.34
C ASP A 51 -0.23 12.98 2.83
N GLY A 52 1.02 12.89 2.39
CA GLY A 52 1.41 13.18 1.01
C GLY A 52 0.78 12.27 -0.02
N VAL A 53 0.62 10.97 0.26
CA VAL A 53 0.02 10.04 -0.70
C VAL A 53 -1.48 10.26 -0.84
N THR A 54 -2.18 10.53 0.27
CA THR A 54 -3.61 10.86 0.26
C THR A 54 -3.86 12.11 -0.56
N ILE A 55 -3.08 13.18 -0.33
CA ILE A 55 -3.18 14.42 -1.11
C ILE A 55 -2.91 14.14 -2.60
N ALA A 56 -1.83 13.43 -2.92
CA ALA A 56 -1.45 13.15 -4.29
C ALA A 56 -2.53 12.35 -5.05
N LYS A 57 -3.19 11.41 -4.38
CA LYS A 57 -4.27 10.59 -4.98
C LYS A 57 -5.51 11.39 -5.36
N GLU A 58 -5.85 12.42 -4.60
CA GLU A 58 -7.04 13.24 -4.84
C GLU A 58 -6.84 14.32 -5.90
N ILE A 59 -5.58 14.66 -6.25
CA ILE A 59 -5.33 15.72 -7.24
C ILE A 59 -5.64 15.22 -8.64
N GLU A 60 -6.59 15.89 -9.30
CA GLU A 60 -6.89 15.80 -10.72
C GLU A 60 -6.95 17.22 -11.32
N LEU A 61 -6.40 17.38 -12.52
CA LEU A 61 -6.31 18.66 -13.21
C LEU A 61 -7.17 18.65 -14.47
N ASP A 62 -7.81 19.78 -14.76
CA ASP A 62 -8.71 19.93 -15.90
C ASP A 62 -7.99 19.81 -17.26
N ASP A 63 -6.78 20.35 -17.37
CA ASP A 63 -5.98 20.18 -18.61
C ASP A 63 -5.42 18.75 -18.67
N PRO A 64 -5.75 17.97 -19.72
CA PRO A 64 -5.33 16.58 -19.82
C PRO A 64 -3.82 16.39 -19.94
N PHE A 65 -3.08 17.36 -20.47
CA PHE A 65 -1.62 17.28 -20.58
C PHE A 65 -0.94 17.60 -19.25
N GLU A 66 -1.46 18.57 -18.51
CA GLU A 66 -1.00 18.84 -17.14
C GLU A 66 -1.35 17.66 -16.23
N ASN A 67 -2.55 17.10 -16.36
CA ASN A 67 -2.97 15.94 -15.58
C ASN A 67 -2.09 14.71 -15.83
N MET A 68 -1.56 14.50 -17.04
CA MET A 68 -0.56 13.46 -17.29
C MET A 68 0.71 13.70 -16.46
N GLY A 69 1.20 14.94 -16.38
CA GLY A 69 2.35 15.28 -15.53
C GLY A 69 2.09 15.03 -14.05
N ALA A 70 0.92 15.42 -13.56
CA ALA A 70 0.49 15.14 -12.19
C ALA A 70 0.42 13.63 -11.92
N ARG A 71 -0.16 12.84 -12.81
CA ARG A 71 -0.25 11.38 -12.68
C ARG A 71 1.11 10.68 -12.56
N LEU A 72 2.13 11.13 -13.29
CA LEU A 72 3.48 10.58 -13.15
C LEU A 72 4.06 10.76 -11.75
N VAL A 73 3.85 11.91 -11.14
CA VAL A 73 4.32 12.18 -9.76
C VAL A 73 3.41 11.50 -8.72
N LYS A 74 2.11 11.41 -8.99
CA LYS A 74 1.17 10.60 -8.18
C LYS A 74 1.66 9.15 -8.07
N GLU A 75 2.14 8.56 -9.18
CA GLU A 75 2.68 7.20 -9.18
C GLU A 75 3.93 7.07 -8.30
N VAL A 76 4.82 8.08 -8.29
CA VAL A 76 5.99 8.11 -7.40
C VAL A 76 5.57 8.05 -5.93
N SER A 77 4.60 8.88 -5.55
CA SER A 77 4.06 8.90 -4.19
C SER A 77 3.44 7.56 -3.80
N THR A 78 2.62 6.98 -4.67
CA THR A 78 1.96 5.69 -4.45
C THR A 78 2.97 4.55 -4.29
N LYS A 79 3.93 4.42 -5.21
CA LYS A 79 4.97 3.38 -5.13
C LYS A 79 5.84 3.51 -3.87
N THR A 80 6.13 4.74 -3.43
CA THR A 80 6.87 4.96 -2.18
C THR A 80 6.06 4.47 -0.99
N ASN A 81 4.76 4.75 -0.96
CA ASN A 81 3.87 4.27 0.08
C ASN A 81 3.80 2.73 0.11
N ASP A 82 3.66 2.09 -1.05
CA ASP A 82 3.53 0.64 -1.15
C ASP A 82 4.80 -0.10 -0.70
N VAL A 83 5.98 0.49 -0.90
CA VAL A 83 7.27 -0.13 -0.56
C VAL A 83 7.74 0.21 0.86
N ALA A 84 7.55 1.46 1.31
CA ALA A 84 8.13 1.96 2.56
C ALA A 84 7.09 2.40 3.59
N GLY A 85 5.83 2.65 3.20
CA GLY A 85 4.77 3.15 4.08
C GLY A 85 4.95 4.61 4.53
N ASP A 86 6.09 5.22 4.27
CA ASP A 86 6.42 6.60 4.65
C ASP A 86 7.34 7.26 3.63
N GLY A 87 7.58 8.58 3.77
CA GLY A 87 8.47 9.34 2.89
C GLY A 87 7.84 9.78 1.56
N THR A 88 6.54 9.67 1.40
CA THR A 88 5.80 9.98 0.17
C THR A 88 5.96 11.44 -0.26
N THR A 89 5.89 12.38 0.70
CA THR A 89 6.12 13.81 0.46
C THR A 89 7.56 14.07 0.02
N THR A 90 8.55 13.47 0.66
CA THR A 90 9.97 13.58 0.31
C THR A 90 10.24 13.06 -1.10
N ALA A 91 9.71 11.89 -1.45
CA ALA A 91 9.84 11.29 -2.77
C ALA A 91 9.21 12.20 -3.86
N THR A 92 8.04 12.78 -3.59
CA THR A 92 7.36 13.73 -4.49
C THR A 92 8.20 14.97 -4.74
N VAL A 93 8.80 15.56 -3.72
CA VAL A 93 9.66 16.75 -3.83
C VAL A 93 10.95 16.44 -4.59
N LEU A 94 11.56 15.29 -4.33
CA LEU A 94 12.74 14.83 -5.07
C LEU A 94 12.42 14.61 -6.54
N ALA A 95 11.31 13.94 -6.85
CA ALA A 95 10.86 13.73 -8.22
C ALA A 95 10.63 15.06 -8.95
N GLN A 96 9.96 16.03 -8.33
CA GLN A 96 9.79 17.37 -8.89
C GLN A 96 11.14 18.02 -9.23
N SER A 97 12.09 17.98 -8.30
CA SER A 97 13.41 18.59 -8.47
C SER A 97 14.19 17.93 -9.60
N MET A 98 14.19 16.60 -9.66
CA MET A 98 14.86 15.85 -10.74
C MET A 98 14.24 16.12 -12.10
N ILE A 99 12.91 16.13 -12.20
CA ILE A 99 12.19 16.42 -13.45
C ILE A 99 12.46 17.85 -13.91
N LYS A 100 12.40 18.82 -13.00
CA LYS A 100 12.64 20.22 -13.30
C LYS A 100 14.05 20.47 -13.85
N GLU A 101 15.07 19.94 -13.21
CA GLU A 101 16.45 20.07 -13.68
C GLU A 101 16.71 19.24 -14.94
N GLY A 102 16.12 18.05 -15.06
CA GLY A 102 16.19 17.23 -16.28
C GLY A 102 15.59 17.93 -17.49
N VAL A 103 14.38 18.46 -17.39
CA VAL A 103 13.70 19.20 -18.46
C VAL A 103 14.49 20.44 -18.85
N LYS A 104 15.05 21.18 -17.89
CA LYS A 104 15.89 22.35 -18.13
C LYS A 104 17.15 21.99 -18.93
N ASN A 105 17.83 20.90 -18.59
CA ASN A 105 19.00 20.43 -19.32
C ASN A 105 18.66 19.94 -20.74
N VAL A 106 17.53 19.25 -20.93
CA VAL A 106 17.04 18.85 -22.24
C VAL A 106 16.70 20.08 -23.10
N ALA A 107 16.07 21.10 -22.52
CA ALA A 107 15.76 22.36 -23.22
C ALA A 107 17.03 23.12 -23.64
N ALA A 108 18.11 22.98 -22.87
CA ALA A 108 19.44 23.54 -23.21
C ALA A 108 20.21 22.73 -24.28
N GLY A 109 19.61 21.66 -24.83
CA GLY A 109 20.21 20.81 -25.86
C GLY A 109 20.95 19.58 -25.35
N GLY A 110 20.83 19.24 -24.07
CA GLY A 110 21.40 18.01 -23.51
C GLY A 110 20.72 16.74 -24.05
N ASP A 111 21.52 15.69 -24.29
CA ASP A 111 20.99 14.39 -24.71
C ASP A 111 20.18 13.74 -23.57
N PRO A 112 18.87 13.51 -23.76
CA PRO A 112 18.01 12.95 -22.73
C PRO A 112 18.49 11.57 -22.21
N MET A 113 19.07 10.76 -23.10
CA MET A 113 19.56 9.43 -22.71
C MET A 113 20.86 9.50 -21.90
N ALA A 114 21.71 10.49 -22.17
CA ALA A 114 22.89 10.74 -21.35
C ALA A 114 22.52 11.27 -19.96
N ILE A 115 21.52 12.17 -19.89
CA ILE A 115 20.99 12.69 -18.63
C ILE A 115 20.42 11.53 -17.81
N LYS A 116 19.61 10.65 -18.43
CA LYS A 116 19.05 9.46 -17.74
C LYS A 116 20.17 8.57 -17.16
N ARG A 117 21.18 8.23 -17.95
CA ARG A 117 22.32 7.43 -17.44
C ARG A 117 23.06 8.11 -16.29
N GLY A 118 23.18 9.43 -16.32
CA GLY A 118 23.74 10.22 -15.22
C GLY A 118 22.91 10.14 -13.96
N MET A 119 21.57 10.27 -14.08
CA MET A 119 20.63 10.13 -12.98
C MET A 119 20.68 8.72 -12.36
N ASP A 120 20.69 7.67 -13.18
CA ASP A 120 20.78 6.29 -12.72
C ASP A 120 22.04 6.07 -11.85
N LYS A 121 23.20 6.55 -12.30
CA LYS A 121 24.46 6.48 -11.51
C LYS A 121 24.40 7.30 -10.22
N ALA A 122 23.79 8.48 -10.26
CA ALA A 122 23.63 9.30 -9.06
C ALA A 122 22.73 8.65 -8.03
N VAL A 123 21.64 8.01 -8.46
CA VAL A 123 20.73 7.25 -7.58
C VAL A 123 21.46 6.07 -6.95
N GLU A 124 22.24 5.32 -7.72
CA GLU A 124 23.05 4.21 -7.19
C GLU A 124 24.03 4.68 -6.11
N ALA A 125 24.80 5.74 -6.39
CA ALA A 125 25.75 6.31 -5.44
C ALA A 125 25.04 6.85 -4.18
N ALA A 126 23.90 7.56 -4.34
CA ALA A 126 23.13 8.08 -3.21
C ALA A 126 22.54 6.94 -2.35
N THR A 127 22.07 5.85 -2.98
CA THR A 127 21.54 4.70 -2.27
C THR A 127 22.61 4.00 -1.44
N LEU A 128 23.82 3.85 -1.99
CA LEU A 128 24.96 3.30 -1.24
C LEU A 128 25.33 4.18 -0.05
N GLY A 129 25.46 5.50 -0.25
CA GLY A 129 25.75 6.43 0.84
C GLY A 129 24.66 6.44 1.93
N LEU A 130 23.39 6.33 1.55
CA LEU A 130 22.29 6.22 2.52
C LEU A 130 22.38 4.93 3.35
N LYS A 131 22.77 3.81 2.73
CA LYS A 131 22.97 2.56 3.45
C LYS A 131 24.11 2.62 4.47
N GLU A 132 25.17 3.36 4.16
CA GLU A 132 26.33 3.53 5.07
C GLU A 132 25.95 4.34 6.32
N ILE A 133 25.08 5.31 6.20
CA ILE A 133 24.65 6.18 7.32
C ILE A 133 23.38 5.69 8.02
N SER A 134 22.70 4.69 7.47
CA SER A 134 21.49 4.15 8.06
C SER A 134 21.80 3.31 9.29
N SER A 135 20.92 3.37 10.30
CA SER A 135 20.98 2.51 11.48
C SER A 135 19.87 1.49 11.46
N VAL A 136 20.17 0.28 11.88
CA VAL A 136 19.17 -0.79 12.00
C VAL A 136 18.27 -0.49 13.19
N VAL A 137 16.96 -0.59 13.00
CA VAL A 137 15.97 -0.46 14.08
C VAL A 137 16.06 -1.68 15.00
N ASN A 138 16.40 -1.46 16.27
CA ASN A 138 16.55 -2.49 17.27
C ASN A 138 15.70 -2.21 18.51
N GLY A 139 14.76 -3.12 18.78
CA GLY A 139 13.97 -3.10 20.00
C GLY A 139 12.84 -2.06 20.02
N LYS A 140 12.15 -2.05 21.14
CA LYS A 140 10.91 -1.29 21.36
C LYS A 140 11.06 0.22 21.24
N GLU A 141 12.15 0.77 21.78
CA GLU A 141 12.37 2.22 21.79
C GLU A 141 12.58 2.78 20.37
N ASP A 142 13.34 2.08 19.53
CA ASP A 142 13.57 2.53 18.16
C ASP A 142 12.30 2.42 17.32
N ILE A 143 11.51 1.35 17.51
CA ILE A 143 10.20 1.20 16.88
C ILE A 143 9.27 2.35 17.29
N ALA A 144 9.21 2.66 18.59
CA ALA A 144 8.39 3.76 19.09
C ALA A 144 8.82 5.10 18.48
N ARG A 145 10.13 5.38 18.38
CA ARG A 145 10.64 6.62 17.75
C ARG A 145 10.24 6.73 16.27
N VAL A 146 10.42 5.64 15.50
CA VAL A 146 10.03 5.62 14.07
C VAL A 146 8.55 5.85 13.91
N ALA A 147 7.73 5.14 14.68
CA ALA A 147 6.28 5.26 14.63
C ALA A 147 5.80 6.65 15.10
N SER A 148 6.41 7.22 16.16
CA SER A 148 6.10 8.57 16.63
C SER A 148 6.40 9.65 15.58
N ILE A 149 7.52 9.52 14.87
CA ILE A 149 7.89 10.45 13.80
C ILE A 149 6.89 10.35 12.64
N SER A 150 6.55 9.14 12.22
CA SER A 150 5.60 8.91 11.12
C SER A 150 4.19 9.40 11.45
N ALA A 151 3.70 9.10 12.66
CA ALA A 151 2.38 9.53 13.13
C ALA A 151 2.34 10.99 13.62
N ASN A 152 3.50 11.62 13.80
CA ASN A 152 3.65 12.92 14.48
C ASN A 152 2.93 12.94 15.85
N ASN A 153 2.96 11.81 16.57
CA ASN A 153 2.30 11.61 17.84
C ASN A 153 2.98 10.50 18.65
N ASP A 154 3.45 10.83 19.85
CA ASP A 154 4.18 9.91 20.71
C ASP A 154 3.28 8.83 21.33
N GLU A 155 2.01 9.12 21.59
CA GLU A 155 1.06 8.11 22.10
C GLU A 155 0.81 7.01 21.08
N ILE A 156 0.61 7.40 19.81
CA ILE A 156 0.44 6.44 18.70
C ILE A 156 1.73 5.64 18.50
N GLY A 157 2.89 6.30 18.56
CA GLY A 157 4.18 5.63 18.44
C GLY A 157 4.41 4.56 19.50
N ASN A 158 4.08 4.86 20.74
CA ASN A 158 4.16 3.90 21.84
C ASN A 158 3.17 2.75 21.68
N LEU A 159 1.93 3.03 21.25
CA LEU A 159 0.91 2.02 21.02
C LEU A 159 1.30 1.03 19.91
N ILE A 160 1.86 1.55 18.80
CA ILE A 160 2.38 0.72 17.71
C ILE A 160 3.56 -0.13 18.19
N SER A 161 4.46 0.45 18.97
CA SER A 161 5.59 -0.29 19.54
C SER A 161 5.15 -1.41 20.48
N GLU A 162 4.11 -1.18 21.28
CA GLU A 162 3.50 -2.22 22.13
C GLU A 162 2.82 -3.32 21.27
N ALA A 163 2.12 -2.92 20.21
CA ALA A 163 1.53 -3.86 19.27
C ALA A 163 2.59 -4.76 18.62
N MET A 164 3.69 -4.17 18.11
CA MET A 164 4.80 -4.91 17.52
C MET A 164 5.47 -5.89 18.49
N GLU A 165 5.55 -5.54 19.77
CA GLU A 165 6.09 -6.44 20.79
C GLU A 165 5.19 -7.67 20.99
N LYS A 166 3.86 -7.50 20.90
CA LYS A 166 2.89 -8.58 21.08
C LYS A 166 2.78 -9.49 19.86
N VAL A 167 2.81 -8.92 18.64
CA VAL A 167 2.59 -9.68 17.39
C VAL A 167 3.88 -10.17 16.74
N SER A 168 5.06 -9.81 17.27
CA SER A 168 6.37 -10.10 16.68
C SER A 168 6.63 -9.44 15.31
N LYS A 169 7.81 -9.72 14.72
CA LYS A 169 8.25 -9.08 13.47
C LYS A 169 7.41 -9.48 12.24
N ASP A 170 6.77 -10.62 12.28
CA ASP A 170 5.97 -11.17 11.18
C ASP A 170 4.46 -10.89 11.35
N GLY A 171 4.10 -10.20 12.43
CA GLY A 171 2.70 -9.86 12.72
C GLY A 171 2.20 -8.70 11.87
N VAL A 172 0.92 -8.73 11.53
CA VAL A 172 0.24 -7.66 10.79
C VAL A 172 -0.44 -6.72 11.79
N ILE A 173 -0.21 -5.42 11.64
CA ILE A 173 -0.91 -4.37 12.39
C ILE A 173 -1.87 -3.68 11.44
N THR A 174 -3.15 -3.71 11.78
CA THR A 174 -4.21 -2.97 11.10
C THR A 174 -4.69 -1.82 11.98
N ILE A 175 -5.11 -0.73 11.35
CA ILE A 175 -5.66 0.44 12.04
C ILE A 175 -7.09 0.62 11.54
N GLU A 176 -8.02 0.61 12.47
CA GLU A 176 -9.45 0.78 12.20
C GLU A 176 -10.02 1.92 13.04
N GLU A 177 -11.08 2.54 12.55
CA GLU A 177 -11.79 3.57 13.31
C GLU A 177 -12.54 2.94 14.48
N SER A 178 -12.23 3.42 15.72
CA SER A 178 -12.90 2.92 16.91
C SER A 178 -14.37 3.33 16.93
N LYS A 179 -15.23 2.43 17.38
CA LYS A 179 -16.66 2.74 17.69
C LYS A 179 -16.84 3.50 18.99
N THR A 180 -15.76 3.59 19.78
CA THR A 180 -15.73 4.32 21.06
C THR A 180 -14.86 5.57 20.94
N SER A 181 -14.87 6.42 21.95
CA SER A 181 -14.01 7.61 22.01
C SER A 181 -12.56 7.31 22.42
N ASN A 182 -12.26 6.06 22.75
CA ASN A 182 -10.95 5.64 23.24
C ASN A 182 -10.17 4.90 22.14
N THR A 183 -8.85 5.09 22.16
CA THR A 183 -7.94 4.27 21.35
C THR A 183 -7.63 2.99 22.09
N GLU A 184 -7.89 1.85 21.47
CA GLU A 184 -7.71 0.53 22.06
C GLU A 184 -6.79 -0.33 21.19
N LEU A 185 -5.95 -1.15 21.86
CA LEU A 185 -5.13 -2.17 21.21
C LEU A 185 -5.76 -3.52 21.43
N SER A 186 -6.25 -4.14 20.37
CA SER A 186 -6.73 -5.52 20.37
C SER A 186 -5.72 -6.42 19.69
N VAL A 187 -5.37 -7.53 20.34
CA VAL A 187 -4.46 -8.53 19.77
C VAL A 187 -5.28 -9.78 19.47
N VAL A 188 -5.19 -10.23 18.23
CA VAL A 188 -5.81 -11.47 17.76
C VAL A 188 -4.67 -12.46 17.47
N GLU A 189 -4.72 -13.61 18.10
CA GLU A 189 -3.79 -14.69 17.80
C GLU A 189 -4.23 -15.39 16.52
N GLY A 190 -3.32 -15.48 15.53
CA GLY A 190 -3.61 -16.07 14.25
C GLY A 190 -3.44 -15.10 13.08
N MET A 191 -4.17 -15.31 12.01
CA MET A 191 -4.13 -14.50 10.79
C MET A 191 -5.56 -14.16 10.36
N GLN A 192 -5.80 -12.89 10.02
CA GLN A 192 -7.08 -12.43 9.50
C GLN A 192 -6.96 -12.11 8.02
N PHE A 193 -7.94 -12.55 7.24
CA PHE A 193 -8.04 -12.30 5.80
C PHE A 193 -9.30 -11.50 5.49
N ASP A 194 -9.24 -10.68 4.45
CA ASP A 194 -10.40 -9.92 3.95
C ASP A 194 -11.44 -10.79 3.25
N LYS A 195 -11.07 -12.04 2.89
CA LYS A 195 -11.95 -12.99 2.23
C LYS A 195 -12.30 -14.13 3.19
N GLY A 196 -13.58 -14.38 3.33
CA GLY A 196 -14.11 -15.51 4.10
C GLY A 196 -14.29 -16.77 3.24
N TYR A 197 -15.26 -17.59 3.63
CA TYR A 197 -15.59 -18.84 2.94
C TYR A 197 -16.09 -18.57 1.49
N VAL A 198 -15.79 -19.50 0.58
CA VAL A 198 -16.11 -19.39 -0.85
C VAL A 198 -17.61 -19.51 -1.13
N SER A 199 -18.34 -20.23 -0.28
CA SER A 199 -19.77 -20.47 -0.46
C SER A 199 -20.53 -20.35 0.87
N PRO A 200 -21.70 -19.69 0.87
CA PRO A 200 -22.59 -19.62 2.03
C PRO A 200 -23.03 -20.99 2.58
N TYR A 201 -22.94 -22.04 1.77
CA TYR A 201 -23.26 -23.41 2.21
C TYR A 201 -22.20 -24.04 3.10
N MET A 202 -21.05 -23.39 3.28
CA MET A 202 -19.97 -23.85 4.17
C MET A 202 -20.11 -23.32 5.60
N VAL A 203 -21.18 -22.59 5.93
CA VAL A 203 -21.40 -22.09 7.28
C VAL A 203 -21.72 -23.24 8.25
N THR A 204 -21.15 -23.18 9.44
CA THR A 204 -21.47 -24.11 10.54
C THR A 204 -22.52 -23.52 11.48
N ASP A 205 -22.65 -22.21 11.52
CA ASP A 205 -23.69 -21.46 12.27
C ASP A 205 -24.48 -20.60 11.28
N THR A 206 -25.70 -21.04 10.99
CA THR A 206 -26.59 -20.37 10.03
C THR A 206 -27.23 -19.10 10.57
N GLU A 207 -27.32 -18.93 11.90
CA GLU A 207 -27.87 -17.72 12.50
C GLU A 207 -26.89 -16.56 12.44
N LYS A 208 -25.60 -16.86 12.66
CA LYS A 208 -24.52 -15.87 12.60
C LYS A 208 -23.84 -15.79 11.24
N MET A 209 -24.15 -16.72 10.33
CA MET A 209 -23.46 -16.86 9.04
C MET A 209 -21.94 -17.02 9.22
N GLU A 210 -21.53 -17.84 10.16
CA GLU A 210 -20.14 -18.12 10.49
C GLU A 210 -19.77 -19.57 10.18
N ALA A 211 -18.53 -19.80 9.73
CA ALA A 211 -17.92 -21.10 9.59
C ALA A 211 -16.82 -21.26 10.67
N VAL A 212 -17.13 -21.96 11.74
CA VAL A 212 -16.18 -22.20 12.86
C VAL A 212 -15.71 -23.64 12.82
N VAL A 213 -14.42 -23.82 12.70
CA VAL A 213 -13.81 -25.16 12.60
C VAL A 213 -12.71 -25.30 13.66
N ASP A 214 -12.97 -26.10 14.68
CA ASP A 214 -12.02 -26.33 15.77
C ASP A 214 -10.96 -27.37 15.40
N ASN A 215 -9.69 -27.06 15.64
CA ASN A 215 -8.53 -27.91 15.35
C ASN A 215 -8.49 -28.48 13.92
N PRO A 216 -8.61 -27.65 12.88
CA PRO A 216 -8.58 -28.14 11.51
C PRO A 216 -7.16 -28.50 11.07
N TYR A 217 -7.07 -29.42 10.12
CA TYR A 217 -5.91 -29.48 9.24
C TYR A 217 -6.01 -28.34 8.24
N ILE A 218 -4.89 -27.72 7.92
CA ILE A 218 -4.86 -26.57 7.01
C ILE A 218 -4.08 -26.97 5.76
N LEU A 219 -4.76 -26.94 4.60
CA LEU A 219 -4.14 -27.06 3.28
C LEU A 219 -3.93 -25.67 2.71
N ILE A 220 -2.67 -25.30 2.44
CA ILE A 220 -2.31 -24.02 1.82
C ILE A 220 -1.71 -24.30 0.45
N THR A 221 -2.25 -23.68 -0.59
CA THR A 221 -1.76 -23.78 -1.95
C THR A 221 -1.98 -22.48 -2.74
N ASP A 222 -1.07 -22.16 -3.62
CA ASP A 222 -1.14 -21.06 -4.59
C ASP A 222 -1.82 -21.47 -5.90
N ARG A 223 -2.37 -22.70 -5.96
CA ARG A 223 -3.03 -23.23 -7.15
C ARG A 223 -4.54 -23.09 -7.05
N LYS A 224 -5.17 -23.05 -8.22
CA LYS A 224 -6.60 -23.27 -8.36
C LYS A 224 -6.89 -24.76 -8.24
N ILE A 225 -7.91 -25.11 -7.47
CA ILE A 225 -8.39 -26.49 -7.35
C ILE A 225 -9.55 -26.68 -8.32
N SER A 226 -9.25 -27.24 -9.49
CA SER A 226 -10.25 -27.46 -10.54
C SER A 226 -10.94 -28.80 -10.42
N ASN A 227 -10.21 -29.82 -9.96
CA ASN A 227 -10.70 -31.19 -9.86
C ASN A 227 -10.45 -31.75 -8.45
N ILE A 228 -11.48 -32.37 -7.88
CA ILE A 228 -11.39 -33.01 -6.56
C ILE A 228 -10.33 -34.12 -6.49
N GLN A 229 -10.01 -34.75 -7.64
CA GLN A 229 -8.99 -35.80 -7.73
C GLN A 229 -7.61 -35.32 -7.28
N GLU A 230 -7.32 -34.03 -7.41
CA GLU A 230 -6.02 -33.45 -7.00
C GLU A 230 -5.78 -33.54 -5.48
N ILE A 231 -6.85 -33.43 -4.70
CA ILE A 231 -6.81 -33.47 -3.22
C ILE A 231 -7.43 -34.73 -2.64
N LEU A 232 -7.92 -35.64 -3.47
CA LEU A 232 -8.59 -36.86 -3.04
C LEU A 232 -7.77 -37.71 -2.06
N PRO A 233 -6.47 -37.96 -2.27
CA PRO A 233 -5.66 -38.74 -1.32
C PRO A 233 -5.57 -38.07 0.07
N LEU A 234 -5.58 -36.73 0.13
CA LEU A 234 -5.61 -35.99 1.37
C LEU A 234 -6.95 -36.15 2.07
N LEU A 235 -8.05 -36.04 1.34
CA LEU A 235 -9.41 -36.19 1.86
C LEU A 235 -9.65 -37.60 2.41
N GLU A 236 -9.20 -38.65 1.71
CA GLU A 236 -9.29 -40.03 2.18
C GLU A 236 -8.54 -40.26 3.50
N ASN A 237 -7.34 -39.70 3.66
CA ASN A 237 -6.59 -39.77 4.91
C ASN A 237 -7.30 -39.01 6.05
N LEU A 238 -7.88 -37.87 5.76
CA LEU A 238 -8.63 -37.07 6.75
C LEU A 238 -9.93 -37.78 7.18
N MET A 239 -10.61 -38.43 6.27
CA MET A 239 -11.81 -39.22 6.59
C MET A 239 -11.51 -40.36 7.58
N GLN A 240 -10.36 -41.01 7.43
CA GLN A 240 -9.95 -42.09 8.38
C GLN A 240 -9.70 -41.57 9.80
N SER A 241 -9.27 -40.30 9.93
CA SER A 241 -9.00 -39.67 11.24
C SER A 241 -10.16 -38.80 11.73
N SER A 242 -11.28 -38.74 11.03
CA SER A 242 -12.39 -37.80 11.30
C SER A 242 -11.88 -36.34 11.41
N GLY A 243 -10.83 -36.02 10.66
CA GLY A 243 -10.20 -34.71 10.66
C GLY A 243 -11.03 -33.66 9.94
N LYS A 244 -11.03 -32.44 10.46
CA LYS A 244 -11.64 -31.28 9.82
C LYS A 244 -10.59 -30.60 8.95
N LEU A 245 -10.99 -30.01 7.81
CA LEU A 245 -10.09 -29.38 6.84
C LEU A 245 -10.48 -27.95 6.57
N VAL A 246 -9.50 -27.06 6.59
CA VAL A 246 -9.59 -25.70 6.04
C VAL A 246 -8.65 -25.63 4.84
N ILE A 247 -9.15 -25.16 3.71
CA ILE A 247 -8.39 -25.00 2.48
C ILE A 247 -8.20 -23.51 2.21
N VAL A 248 -6.95 -23.09 2.08
CA VAL A 248 -6.55 -21.74 1.65
C VAL A 248 -5.90 -21.89 0.28
N CYS A 249 -6.59 -21.43 -0.75
CA CYS A 249 -6.14 -21.57 -2.14
C CYS A 249 -6.51 -20.31 -2.95
N ASP A 250 -5.95 -20.18 -4.16
CA ASP A 250 -6.25 -19.06 -5.05
C ASP A 250 -7.71 -19.04 -5.48
N ASP A 251 -8.24 -20.21 -5.91
CA ASP A 251 -9.63 -20.37 -6.31
C ASP A 251 -10.06 -21.84 -6.27
N ILE A 252 -11.38 -22.10 -6.17
CA ILE A 252 -11.98 -23.45 -6.28
C ILE A 252 -13.05 -23.43 -7.35
N GLU A 253 -12.89 -24.26 -8.39
CA GLU A 253 -13.86 -24.36 -9.47
C GLU A 253 -15.11 -25.15 -9.09
N SER A 254 -16.19 -24.92 -9.83
CA SER A 254 -17.55 -25.37 -9.52
C SER A 254 -17.68 -26.87 -9.23
N GLU A 255 -16.93 -27.74 -9.92
CA GLU A 255 -17.00 -29.19 -9.73
C GLU A 255 -16.39 -29.62 -8.40
N ALA A 256 -15.17 -29.14 -8.09
CA ALA A 256 -14.51 -29.40 -6.82
C ALA A 256 -15.29 -28.79 -5.65
N LEU A 257 -15.77 -27.53 -5.82
CA LEU A 257 -16.57 -26.83 -4.83
C LEU A 257 -17.85 -27.59 -4.45
N SER A 258 -18.59 -28.07 -5.46
CA SER A 258 -19.83 -28.83 -5.23
C SER A 258 -19.60 -30.10 -4.42
N THR A 259 -18.50 -30.79 -4.68
CA THR A 259 -18.13 -32.01 -3.96
C THR A 259 -17.74 -31.69 -2.49
N LEU A 260 -17.00 -30.59 -2.27
CA LEU A 260 -16.61 -30.17 -0.92
C LEU A 260 -17.78 -29.66 -0.08
N ILE A 261 -18.80 -29.06 -0.69
CA ILE A 261 -20.02 -28.62 0.01
C ILE A 261 -20.87 -29.81 0.48
N LEU A 262 -20.87 -30.90 -0.27
CA LEU A 262 -21.68 -32.08 0.03
C LEU A 262 -21.08 -33.00 1.11
N ASN A 263 -19.80 -32.83 1.42
CA ASN A 263 -19.04 -33.63 2.39
C ASN A 263 -18.56 -32.82 3.58
#